data_06f72f03c77eac5c1c89abdf5942a205
#
_entry.id   06f72f03c77eac5c1c89abdf5942a205
#
_cell.length_a   1.000
_cell.length_b   1.000
_cell.length_c   1.000
_cell.angle_alpha   90.00
_cell.angle_beta   90.00
_cell.angle_gamma   90.00
#
_symmetry.space_group_name_H-M   'P 1'
#
loop_
_entity.id
_entity.type
_entity.pdbx_description
1 polymer ?
#
loop_
_entity_poly.entity_id
_entity_poly.type
_entity_poly.pdbx_seq_one_letter_code
_entity_poly.pdbx_strand_id
1 'polypeptide(L)'
;MIARVDAQTELEQIIDLLERYQDHASAAPVLRDIHEVQRLLDYYSFRTPQLADRLAEQLHARYRYELFGLYGAAGALSPRPESSYLYLQQMLGQLVRIAAARLCSEGALTLTRAQLTGSDGLLLQAMRRG
;
A
#
# COMPACT_ATOMS: atom_id res chain seq x y z
N MET A 1 -13.56 1.33 -29.31
CA MET A 1 -13.37 1.03 -28.78
C MET A 1 -13.05 0.75 -27.88
N ILE A 2 -12.79 0.47 -27.64
CA ILE A 2 -12.59 -0.01 -26.78
C ILE A 2 -11.86 0.20 -25.79
N ALA A 3 -12.07 0.57 -25.12
CA ALA A 3 -11.39 1.00 -24.05
C ALA A 3 -10.59 -0.08 -23.46
N ARG A 4 -9.65 0.16 -22.96
CA ARG A 4 -8.92 -0.63 -22.34
C ARG A 4 -9.29 -0.81 -21.04
N VAL A 5 -10.07 -1.44 -20.64
CA VAL A 5 -10.49 -1.72 -19.35
C VAL A 5 -9.51 -2.47 -18.53
N ASP A 6 -8.57 -3.07 -19.16
CA ASP A 6 -7.61 -3.91 -18.45
C ASP A 6 -6.32 -3.21 -18.10
N ALA A 7 -6.25 -1.91 -18.31
CA ALA A 7 -5.04 -1.17 -17.97
C ALA A 7 -4.84 -1.18 -16.46
N GLN A 8 -3.74 -1.72 -16.01
CA GLN A 8 -3.40 -1.73 -14.59
C GLN A 8 -2.97 -0.35 -14.16
N THR A 9 -3.39 0.05 -12.97
CA THR A 9 -2.88 1.26 -12.36
C THR A 9 -1.42 1.04 -11.96
N GLU A 10 -0.72 2.15 -11.73
CA GLU A 10 0.66 2.06 -11.26
C GLU A 10 0.75 1.32 -9.93
N LEU A 11 -0.21 1.53 -9.05
CA LEU A 11 -0.22 0.86 -7.76
C LEU A 11 -0.38 -0.66 -7.92
N GLU A 12 -1.25 -1.09 -8.83
CA GLU A 12 -1.42 -2.52 -9.11
C GLU A 12 -0.15 -3.14 -9.66
N GLN A 13 0.56 -2.41 -10.51
CA GLN A 13 1.84 -2.88 -11.04
C GLN A 13 2.90 -3.00 -9.96
N ILE A 14 2.90 -2.08 -8.98
CA ILE A 14 3.81 -2.16 -7.84
C ILE A 14 3.50 -3.41 -7.02
N ILE A 15 2.23 -3.68 -6.79
CA ILE A 15 1.82 -4.86 -6.03
C ILE A 15 2.27 -6.13 -6.74
N ASP A 16 2.14 -6.18 -8.07
CA ASP A 16 2.62 -7.33 -8.84
C ASP A 16 4.13 -7.54 -8.65
N LEU A 17 4.90 -6.46 -8.63
CA LEU A 17 6.34 -6.57 -8.38
C LEU A 17 6.62 -7.08 -6.95
N LEU A 18 5.86 -6.61 -5.98
CA LEU A 18 6.02 -7.06 -4.59
C LEU A 18 5.70 -8.54 -4.42
N GLU A 19 4.82 -9.10 -5.26
CA GLU A 19 4.49 -10.52 -5.20
C GLU A 19 5.71 -11.42 -5.39
N ARG A 20 6.73 -10.92 -6.07
CA ARG A 20 7.96 -11.67 -6.26
C ARG A 20 8.72 -11.90 -4.96
N TYR A 21 8.36 -11.16 -3.93
CA TYR A 21 9.01 -11.22 -2.61
C TYR A 21 8.13 -11.90 -1.57
N GLN A 22 7.11 -12.63 -2.01
CA GLN A 22 6.15 -13.24 -1.08
C GLN A 22 6.79 -14.27 -0.13
N ASP A 23 7.95 -14.80 -0.50
CA ASP A 23 8.67 -15.75 0.34
C ASP A 23 9.56 -15.05 1.38
N HIS A 24 9.70 -13.75 1.29
CA HIS A 24 10.46 -12.99 2.28
C HIS A 24 9.63 -12.80 3.54
N ALA A 25 10.15 -13.24 4.67
CA ALA A 25 9.41 -13.20 5.93
C ALA A 25 9.00 -11.78 6.33
N SER A 26 9.80 -10.78 5.97
CA SER A 26 9.51 -9.40 6.32
C SER A 26 8.32 -8.84 5.53
N ALA A 27 8.17 -9.26 4.27
CA ALA A 27 7.14 -8.73 3.39
C ALA A 27 5.86 -9.56 3.40
N ALA A 28 5.94 -10.84 3.67
CA ALA A 28 4.79 -11.74 3.57
C ALA A 28 3.56 -11.28 4.38
N PRO A 29 3.71 -10.86 5.65
CA PRO A 29 2.54 -10.39 6.42
C PRO A 29 1.90 -9.15 5.81
N VAL A 30 2.71 -8.22 5.30
CA VAL A 30 2.20 -6.99 4.69
C VAL A 30 1.47 -7.32 3.38
N LEU A 31 2.01 -8.26 2.60
CA LEU A 31 1.35 -8.70 1.37
C LEU A 31 -0.01 -9.33 1.65
N ARG A 32 -0.13 -10.09 2.74
CA ARG A 32 -1.44 -10.62 3.13
C ARG A 32 -2.44 -9.51 3.43
N ASP A 33 -1.98 -8.47 4.12
CA ASP A 33 -2.83 -7.32 4.43
C ASP A 33 -3.18 -6.55 3.16
N ILE A 34 -2.25 -6.43 2.22
CA ILE A 34 -2.51 -5.80 0.91
C ILE A 34 -3.62 -6.56 0.18
N HIS A 35 -3.53 -7.88 0.14
CA HIS A 35 -4.54 -8.70 -0.53
C HIS A 35 -5.91 -8.56 0.12
N GLU A 36 -5.96 -8.46 1.45
CA GLU A 36 -7.22 -8.29 2.15
C GLU A 36 -7.87 -6.94 1.79
N VAL A 37 -7.07 -5.89 1.74
CA VAL A 37 -7.56 -4.56 1.35
C VAL A 37 -8.05 -4.57 -0.10
N GLN A 38 -7.29 -5.19 -1.01
CA GLN A 38 -7.68 -5.29 -2.40
C GLN A 38 -9.01 -6.02 -2.56
N ARG A 39 -9.17 -7.12 -1.83
CA ARG A 39 -10.41 -7.90 -1.88
C ARG A 39 -11.60 -7.05 -1.44
N LEU A 40 -11.44 -6.32 -0.35
CA LEU A 40 -12.53 -5.49 0.16
C LEU A 40 -12.85 -4.33 -0.79
N LEU A 41 -11.83 -3.75 -1.42
CA LEU A 41 -12.05 -2.70 -2.42
C LEU A 41 -12.79 -3.23 -3.65
N ASP A 42 -12.43 -4.44 -4.11
CA ASP A 42 -13.06 -5.04 -5.28
C ASP A 42 -14.55 -5.33 -5.06
N TYR A 43 -14.92 -5.65 -3.83
CA TYR A 43 -16.31 -5.96 -3.49
C TYR A 43 -16.97 -4.84 -2.70
N TYR A 44 -16.41 -3.64 -2.75
CA TYR A 44 -16.95 -2.50 -2.00
C TYR A 44 -18.36 -2.17 -2.49
N SER A 45 -19.25 -1.92 -1.53
CA SER A 45 -20.62 -1.52 -1.81
C SER A 45 -21.10 -0.61 -0.68
N PHE A 46 -22.30 -0.10 -0.83
CA PHE A 46 -22.90 0.74 0.22
C PHE A 46 -23.08 -0.02 1.54
N ARG A 47 -22.96 -1.33 1.50
CA ARG A 47 -23.14 -2.15 2.71
C ARG A 47 -21.84 -2.45 3.43
N THR A 48 -20.71 -2.02 2.89
CA THR A 48 -19.40 -2.37 3.43
C THR A 48 -18.57 -1.21 3.97
N PRO A 49 -19.10 0.04 4.11
CA PRO A 49 -18.25 1.13 4.60
C PRO A 49 -17.75 0.90 6.03
N GLN A 50 -18.55 0.27 6.88
CA GLN A 50 -18.13 -0.01 8.25
C GLN A 50 -17.01 -1.03 8.30
N LEU A 51 -17.05 -2.03 7.43
CA LEU A 51 -15.99 -3.01 7.34
C LEU A 51 -14.70 -2.38 6.82
N ALA A 52 -14.83 -1.51 5.83
CA ALA A 52 -13.68 -0.79 5.28
C ALA A 52 -13.02 0.10 6.34
N ASP A 53 -13.83 0.84 7.09
CA ASP A 53 -13.33 1.69 8.16
C ASP A 53 -12.60 0.88 9.22
N ARG A 54 -13.22 -0.23 9.63
CA ARG A 54 -12.64 -1.07 10.68
C ARG A 54 -11.31 -1.66 10.24
N LEU A 55 -11.25 -2.17 9.01
CA LEU A 55 -10.02 -2.73 8.49
C LEU A 55 -8.93 -1.66 8.40
N ALA A 56 -9.26 -0.50 7.83
CA ALA A 56 -8.28 0.57 7.69
C ALA A 56 -7.75 1.03 9.05
N GLU A 57 -8.64 1.15 10.04
CA GLU A 57 -8.22 1.54 11.38
C GLU A 57 -7.33 0.49 12.04
N GLN A 58 -7.64 -0.79 11.86
CA GLN A 58 -6.82 -1.86 12.39
C GLN A 58 -5.43 -1.86 11.77
N LEU A 59 -5.37 -1.66 10.46
CA LEU A 59 -4.08 -1.64 9.75
C LEU A 59 -3.27 -0.40 10.12
N HIS A 60 -3.93 0.75 10.24
CA HIS A 60 -3.26 1.96 10.66
C HIS A 60 -2.63 1.79 12.05
N ALA A 61 -3.34 1.13 12.97
CA ALA A 61 -2.82 0.86 14.30
C ALA A 61 -1.66 -0.15 14.24
N ARG A 62 -1.80 -1.19 13.41
CA ARG A 62 -0.77 -2.24 13.29
C ARG A 62 0.54 -1.67 12.77
N TYR A 63 0.48 -0.78 11.81
CA TYR A 63 1.67 -0.25 11.14
C TYR A 63 2.01 1.19 11.56
N ARG A 64 1.50 1.63 12.69
CA ARG A 64 1.66 3.00 13.15
C ARG A 64 3.11 3.47 13.18
N TYR A 65 4.01 2.65 13.71
CA TYR A 65 5.41 3.04 13.83
C TYR A 65 6.09 3.14 12.46
N GLU A 66 5.75 2.25 11.56
CA GLU A 66 6.32 2.28 10.22
C GLU A 66 5.79 3.47 9.43
N LEU A 67 4.52 3.80 9.58
CA LEU A 67 3.95 5.00 8.97
C LEU A 67 4.61 6.26 9.52
N PHE A 68 4.86 6.29 10.82
CA PHE A 68 5.58 7.41 11.42
C PHE A 68 6.99 7.52 10.83
N GLY A 69 7.67 6.39 10.67
CA GLY A 69 9.01 6.37 10.10
C GLY A 69 9.06 6.86 8.66
N LEU A 70 8.03 6.54 7.87
CA LEU A 70 7.98 6.94 6.46
C LEU A 70 7.55 8.39 6.28
N TYR A 71 6.53 8.82 7.01
CA TYR A 71 5.85 10.10 6.75
C TYR A 71 6.01 11.13 7.87
N GLY A 72 6.61 10.75 8.98
CA GLY A 72 6.74 11.64 10.13
C GLY A 72 5.42 11.80 10.88
N ALA A 73 5.44 12.69 11.87
CA ALA A 73 4.28 12.92 12.73
C ALA A 73 3.08 13.46 11.94
N ALA A 74 3.32 14.37 11.00
CA ALA A 74 2.24 14.96 10.20
C ALA A 74 1.51 13.91 9.39
N GLY A 75 2.25 13.00 8.76
CA GLY A 75 1.66 11.93 7.98
C GLY A 75 0.91 10.92 8.83
N ALA A 76 1.48 10.57 9.99
CA ALA A 76 0.88 9.59 10.89
C ALA A 76 -0.40 10.11 11.53
N LEU A 77 -0.52 11.44 11.65
CA LEU A 77 -1.67 12.09 12.29
C LEU A 77 -2.61 12.74 11.29
N SER A 78 -2.43 12.49 10.00
CA SER A 78 -3.30 13.04 8.96
C SER A 78 -4.75 12.69 9.23
N PRO A 79 -5.68 13.65 9.04
CA PRO A 79 -7.09 13.33 9.18
C PRO A 79 -7.47 12.22 8.22
N ARG A 80 -8.33 11.34 8.69
CA ARG A 80 -8.81 10.28 7.81
C ARG A 80 -9.75 10.90 6.77
N PRO A 81 -9.74 10.39 5.51
CA PRO A 81 -10.67 10.86 4.49
C PRO A 81 -12.13 10.61 4.92
N GLU A 82 -13.04 11.46 4.43
CA GLU A 82 -14.46 11.30 4.74
C GLU A 82 -15.01 10.01 4.15
N SER A 83 -14.57 9.65 2.96
CA SER A 83 -15.03 8.43 2.30
C SER A 83 -14.30 7.22 2.86
N SER A 84 -15.07 6.21 3.28
CA SER A 84 -14.50 4.93 3.72
C SER A 84 -13.72 4.25 2.60
N TYR A 85 -14.18 4.38 1.37
CA TYR A 85 -13.50 3.83 0.21
C TYR A 85 -12.13 4.50 0.02
N LEU A 86 -12.09 5.82 0.09
CA LEU A 86 -10.83 6.56 -0.05
C LEU A 86 -9.88 6.26 1.10
N TYR A 87 -10.40 6.08 2.29
CA TYR A 87 -9.57 5.73 3.44
C TYR A 87 -8.89 4.38 3.22
N LEU A 88 -9.64 3.40 2.72
CA LEU A 88 -9.11 2.08 2.44
C LEU A 88 -8.10 2.13 1.28
N GLN A 89 -8.36 2.93 0.23
CA GLN A 89 -7.42 3.12 -0.87
C GLN A 89 -6.12 3.75 -0.38
N GLN A 90 -6.22 4.74 0.48
CA GLN A 90 -5.05 5.38 1.07
C GLN A 90 -4.22 4.37 1.85
N MET A 91 -4.89 3.52 2.61
CA MET A 91 -4.20 2.48 3.37
C MET A 91 -3.49 1.49 2.45
N LEU A 92 -4.09 1.16 1.31
CA LEU A 92 -3.44 0.28 0.33
C LEU A 92 -2.11 0.86 -0.15
N GLY A 93 -2.10 2.14 -0.52
CA GLY A 93 -0.88 2.80 -0.94
C GLY A 93 0.18 2.84 0.14
N GLN A 94 -0.24 3.02 1.39
CA GLN A 94 0.68 3.02 2.52
C GLN A 94 1.26 1.62 2.79
N LEU A 95 0.43 0.58 2.70
CA LEU A 95 0.90 -0.80 2.88
C LEU A 95 1.95 -1.19 1.86
N VAL A 96 1.77 -0.76 0.62
CA VAL A 96 2.72 -1.02 -0.45
C VAL A 96 4.10 -0.43 -0.08
N ARG A 97 4.11 0.77 0.45
CA ARG A 97 5.36 1.43 0.83
C ARG A 97 6.00 0.80 2.07
N ILE A 98 5.18 0.30 2.98
CA ILE A 98 5.68 -0.43 4.14
C ILE A 98 6.35 -1.73 3.69
N ALA A 99 5.73 -2.47 2.78
CA ALA A 99 6.33 -3.69 2.24
C ALA A 99 7.67 -3.39 1.57
N ALA A 100 7.71 -2.35 0.73
CA ALA A 100 8.93 -1.96 0.06
C ALA A 100 10.02 -1.53 1.05
N ALA A 101 9.64 -0.80 2.10
CA ALA A 101 10.58 -0.36 3.12
C ALA A 101 11.17 -1.54 3.90
N ARG A 102 10.35 -2.54 4.21
CA ARG A 102 10.84 -3.76 4.88
C ARG A 102 11.84 -4.50 4.00
N LEU A 103 11.58 -4.57 2.72
CA LEU A 103 12.49 -5.22 1.77
C LEU A 103 13.79 -4.43 1.65
N CYS A 104 13.74 -3.11 1.71
CA CYS A 104 14.94 -2.29 1.74
C CYS A 104 15.76 -2.54 3.00
N SER A 105 15.09 -2.69 4.15
CA SER A 105 15.78 -2.92 5.42
C SER A 105 16.53 -4.24 5.43
N GLU A 106 16.05 -5.24 4.72
CA GLU A 106 16.75 -6.54 4.66
C GLU A 106 17.66 -6.65 3.44
N GLY A 107 17.79 -5.59 2.66
CA GLY A 107 18.70 -5.57 1.52
C GLY A 107 18.17 -6.19 0.24
N ALA A 108 16.88 -6.55 0.21
CA ALA A 108 16.27 -7.14 -0.98
C ALA A 108 15.93 -6.10 -2.06
N LEU A 109 15.73 -4.85 -1.65
CA LEU A 109 15.49 -3.73 -2.54
C LEU A 109 16.40 -2.58 -2.15
N THR A 110 16.71 -1.71 -3.11
CA THR A 110 17.50 -0.50 -2.85
C THR A 110 16.70 0.70 -3.35
N LEU A 111 16.09 1.42 -2.42
CA LEU A 111 15.25 2.57 -2.73
C LEU A 111 15.61 3.72 -1.79
N THR A 112 15.57 4.95 -2.29
CA THR A 112 15.74 6.12 -1.46
C THR A 112 14.44 6.43 -0.72
N ARG A 113 14.53 7.25 0.32
CA ARG A 113 13.33 7.69 1.04
C ARG A 113 12.38 8.45 0.10
N ALA A 114 12.92 9.29 -0.77
CA ALA A 114 12.11 10.04 -1.73
C ALA A 114 11.34 9.11 -2.67
N GLN A 115 11.96 8.00 -3.07
CA GLN A 115 11.31 7.01 -3.92
C GLN A 115 10.21 6.27 -3.16
N LEU A 116 10.48 5.92 -1.90
CA LEU A 116 9.49 5.22 -1.07
C LEU A 116 8.26 6.08 -0.76
N THR A 117 8.44 7.37 -0.54
CA THR A 117 7.34 8.24 -0.12
C THR A 117 6.81 9.12 -1.24
N GLY A 118 7.33 8.99 -2.45
CA GLY A 118 6.89 9.76 -3.59
C GLY A 118 5.62 9.20 -4.24
N SER A 119 5.38 9.65 -5.46
CA SER A 119 4.22 9.19 -6.23
C SER A 119 4.34 7.71 -6.57
N ASP A 120 3.21 7.11 -6.92
CA ASP A 120 3.19 5.71 -7.35
C ASP A 120 4.09 5.51 -8.58
N GLY A 121 4.07 6.46 -9.52
CA GLY A 121 4.90 6.36 -10.72
C GLY A 121 6.38 6.38 -10.40
N LEU A 122 6.80 7.23 -9.47
CA LEU A 122 8.20 7.30 -9.06
C LEU A 122 8.64 5.99 -8.41
N LEU A 123 7.82 5.48 -7.51
CA LEU A 123 8.11 4.22 -6.82
C LEU A 123 8.18 3.05 -7.81
N LEU A 124 7.22 3.00 -8.74
CA LEU A 124 7.18 1.95 -9.74
C LEU A 124 8.44 1.93 -10.60
N GLN A 125 8.85 3.12 -11.09
CA GLN A 125 10.06 3.22 -11.89
C GLN A 125 11.30 2.79 -11.11
N ALA A 126 11.38 3.19 -9.85
CA ALA A 126 12.51 2.83 -9.01
C ALA A 126 12.58 1.32 -8.78
N MET A 127 11.44 0.69 -8.55
CA MET A 127 11.38 -0.76 -8.35
C MET A 127 11.73 -1.54 -9.62
N ARG A 128 11.36 -1.01 -10.78
CA ARG A 128 11.69 -1.66 -12.06
C ARG A 128 13.17 -1.61 -12.37
N ARG A 129 13.87 -0.60 -11.89
CA ARG A 129 15.31 -0.48 -12.09
C ARG A 129 16.10 -1.39 -11.17
N GLY A 130 15.52 -1.69 -10.06
CA GLY A 130 16.13 -2.56 -9.07
C GLY A 130 16.05 -4.01 -9.46
#